data_0f17c93224e9e33569c955c5973f47ed
#
_entry.id   0f17c93224e9e33569c955c5973f47ed
#
_cell.length_a   1.000
_cell.length_b   1.000
_cell.length_c   1.000
_cell.angle_alpha   90.00
_cell.angle_beta   90.00
_cell.angle_gamma   90.00
#
_symmetry.space_group_name_H-M   'P 1'
#
loop_
_entity.id
_entity.type
_entity.pdbx_description
1 polymer ?
#
loop_
_entity_poly.entity_id
_entity_poly.type
_entity_poly.pdbx_seq_one_letter_code
_entity_poly.pdbx_strand_id
1 'polypeptide(L)'
;MLFKNISIINPDLEIQNNMYVGVNGDKIDYIGAEKPQENYGEEYEGKGKVLSSGFVNLHTHSPMTLLRGYAENLPLDRWLNEKVFPFEDRLNCDRAYYGTMLSIAEMLACGTTSFTDMYFFGDGVMK
;
A
#
# COMPACT_ATOMS: atom_id res chain seq x y z
N MET A 1 2.59 -20.22 5.56
CA MET A 1 1.17 -20.22 5.10
C MET A 1 1.09 -20.71 3.66
N LEU A 2 0.12 -21.56 3.32
CA LEU A 2 -0.13 -22.03 1.95
C LEU A 2 -1.46 -21.51 1.44
N PHE A 3 -1.44 -20.70 0.40
CA PHE A 3 -2.63 -20.36 -0.38
C PHE A 3 -2.88 -21.49 -1.37
N LYS A 4 -4.10 -22.03 -1.44
CA LYS A 4 -4.49 -23.12 -2.34
C LYS A 4 -5.69 -22.76 -3.20
N ASN A 5 -5.76 -23.33 -4.40
CA ASN A 5 -6.85 -23.10 -5.36
C ASN A 5 -7.04 -21.61 -5.70
N ILE A 6 -5.97 -20.81 -5.61
CA ILE A 6 -6.02 -19.37 -5.85
C ILE A 6 -5.63 -19.07 -7.31
N SER A 7 -6.21 -18.03 -7.88
CA SER A 7 -5.70 -17.46 -9.14
C SER A 7 -4.56 -16.50 -8.83
N ILE A 8 -3.53 -16.46 -9.67
CA ILE A 8 -2.44 -15.49 -9.57
C ILE A 8 -2.33 -14.66 -10.84
N ILE A 9 -1.85 -13.44 -10.71
CA ILE A 9 -1.42 -12.62 -11.85
C ILE A 9 0.10 -12.74 -11.93
N ASN A 10 0.60 -13.29 -13.04
CA ASN A 10 2.03 -13.44 -13.28
C ASN A 10 2.68 -12.12 -13.76
N PRO A 11 4.02 -12.04 -13.89
CA PRO A 11 4.70 -10.84 -14.38
C PRO A 11 4.30 -10.38 -15.80
N ASP A 12 3.79 -11.28 -16.61
CA ASP A 12 3.30 -10.99 -17.96
C ASP A 12 1.83 -10.52 -17.98
N LEU A 13 1.27 -10.27 -16.77
CA LEU A 13 -0.13 -9.88 -16.54
C LEU A 13 -1.16 -10.93 -16.97
N GLU A 14 -0.77 -12.18 -17.05
CA GLU A 14 -1.67 -13.29 -17.34
C GLU A 14 -2.23 -13.91 -16.06
N ILE A 15 -3.47 -14.37 -16.11
CA ILE A 15 -4.12 -15.04 -14.99
C ILE A 15 -3.86 -16.55 -15.07
N GLN A 16 -3.22 -17.10 -14.05
CA GLN A 16 -3.06 -18.53 -13.85
C GLN A 16 -4.00 -19.01 -12.74
N ASN A 17 -4.86 -19.97 -13.06
CA ASN A 17 -5.89 -20.45 -12.13
C ASN A 17 -5.45 -21.70 -11.36
N ASN A 18 -6.11 -21.96 -10.21
CA ASN A 18 -5.91 -23.14 -9.39
C ASN A 18 -4.46 -23.36 -8.95
N MET A 19 -3.79 -22.28 -8.59
CA MET A 19 -2.40 -22.29 -8.17
C MET A 19 -2.28 -22.52 -6.65
N TYR A 20 -1.09 -22.98 -6.26
CA TYR A 20 -0.62 -23.00 -4.87
C TYR A 20 0.47 -21.97 -4.72
N VAL A 21 0.41 -21.19 -3.64
CA VAL A 21 1.44 -20.21 -3.29
C VAL A 21 1.86 -20.45 -1.84
N GLY A 22 3.11 -20.81 -1.65
CA GLY A 22 3.72 -21.06 -0.35
C GLY A 22 4.49 -19.84 0.14
N VAL A 23 4.17 -19.39 1.36
CA VAL A 23 4.83 -18.27 2.03
C VAL A 23 5.50 -18.77 3.30
N ASN A 24 6.80 -18.53 3.40
CA ASN A 24 7.63 -18.88 4.54
C ASN A 24 8.29 -17.62 5.11
N GLY A 25 7.86 -17.20 6.30
CA GLY A 25 8.27 -15.93 6.88
C GLY A 25 7.82 -14.76 6.01
N ASP A 26 8.77 -14.02 5.48
CA ASP A 26 8.59 -12.83 4.65
C ASP A 26 8.76 -13.11 3.13
N LYS A 27 8.86 -14.38 2.73
CA LYS A 27 9.16 -14.76 1.35
C LYS A 27 8.10 -15.69 0.77
N ILE A 28 7.79 -15.47 -0.50
CA ILE A 28 7.11 -16.44 -1.34
C ILE A 28 8.22 -17.36 -1.88
N ASP A 29 8.22 -18.65 -1.49
CA ASP A 29 9.22 -19.63 -1.89
C ASP A 29 8.66 -20.76 -2.77
N TYR A 30 7.33 -20.79 -2.94
CA TYR A 30 6.67 -21.72 -3.85
C TYR A 30 5.54 -21.05 -4.63
N ILE A 31 5.51 -21.25 -5.94
CA ILE A 31 4.37 -20.99 -6.82
C ILE A 31 4.27 -22.14 -7.82
N GLY A 32 3.13 -22.84 -7.86
CA GLY A 32 2.95 -23.97 -8.74
C GLY A 32 1.50 -24.44 -8.87
N ALA A 33 1.22 -25.25 -9.89
CA ALA A 33 -0.09 -25.86 -10.11
C ALA A 33 -0.33 -27.10 -9.22
N GLU A 34 0.73 -27.69 -8.69
CA GLU A 34 0.65 -28.86 -7.81
C GLU A 34 0.81 -28.46 -6.35
N LYS A 35 0.21 -29.23 -5.44
CA LYS A 35 0.40 -29.00 -4.02
C LYS A 35 1.86 -29.29 -3.64
N PRO A 36 2.58 -28.36 -2.99
CA PRO A 36 3.95 -28.61 -2.55
C PRO A 36 4.00 -29.73 -1.51
N GLN A 37 5.16 -30.42 -1.45
CA GLN A 37 5.42 -31.46 -0.44
C GLN A 37 5.80 -30.85 0.93
N GLU A 38 6.35 -29.65 0.91
CA GLU A 38 6.73 -28.91 2.12
C GLU A 38 5.50 -28.53 2.94
N ASN A 39 5.69 -28.49 4.25
CA ASN A 39 4.65 -28.06 5.17
C ASN A 39 4.76 -26.56 5.45
N TYR A 40 3.81 -25.77 4.93
CA TYR A 40 3.70 -24.33 5.13
C TYR A 40 2.87 -23.93 6.36
N GLY A 41 2.40 -24.90 7.14
CA GLY A 41 1.56 -24.66 8.31
C GLY A 41 0.11 -24.37 7.93
N GLU A 42 -0.38 -23.18 8.24
CA GLU A 42 -1.76 -22.78 7.96
C GLU A 42 -2.07 -22.76 6.46
N GLU A 43 -3.22 -23.32 6.08
CA GLU A 43 -3.72 -23.32 4.70
C GLU A 43 -4.88 -22.33 4.53
N TYR A 44 -4.82 -21.55 3.46
CA TYR A 44 -5.87 -20.61 3.08
C TYR A 44 -6.54 -21.05 1.77
N GLU A 45 -7.88 -21.22 1.79
CA GLU A 45 -8.66 -21.54 0.60
C GLU A 45 -8.89 -20.26 -0.23
N GLY A 46 -8.29 -20.20 -1.40
CA GLY A 46 -8.30 -19.03 -2.30
C GLY A 46 -9.27 -19.14 -3.48
N LYS A 47 -10.16 -20.14 -3.49
CA LYS A 47 -11.12 -20.33 -4.60
C LYS A 47 -11.95 -19.07 -4.84
N GLY A 48 -11.95 -18.60 -6.12
CA GLY A 48 -12.64 -17.39 -6.51
C GLY A 48 -11.93 -16.07 -6.14
N LYS A 49 -10.68 -16.16 -5.65
CA LYS A 49 -9.85 -15.00 -5.33
C LYS A 49 -8.62 -14.96 -6.24
N VAL A 50 -8.05 -13.76 -6.36
CA VAL A 50 -6.83 -13.51 -7.12
C VAL A 50 -5.76 -12.98 -6.17
N LEU A 51 -4.57 -13.56 -6.24
CA LEU A 51 -3.37 -13.05 -5.58
C LEU A 51 -2.53 -12.29 -6.61
N SER A 52 -2.13 -11.09 -6.28
CA SER A 52 -1.24 -10.25 -7.08
C SER A 52 -0.18 -9.62 -6.21
N SER A 53 0.84 -9.02 -6.84
CA SER A 53 1.72 -8.08 -6.13
C SER A 53 0.90 -6.91 -5.57
N GLY A 54 1.37 -6.30 -4.48
CA GLY A 54 0.80 -5.07 -3.96
C GLY A 54 0.96 -3.92 -4.95
N PHE A 55 0.09 -2.93 -4.85
CA PHE A 55 0.19 -1.72 -5.68
C PHE A 55 1.35 -0.83 -5.24
N VAL A 56 1.91 -0.11 -6.19
CA VAL A 56 2.95 0.90 -5.96
C VAL A 56 2.36 2.28 -6.26
N ASN A 57 2.35 3.17 -5.26
CA ASN A 57 1.95 4.56 -5.43
C ASN A 57 3.20 5.40 -5.71
N LEU A 58 3.36 5.86 -6.94
CA LEU A 58 4.54 6.62 -7.37
C LEU A 58 4.42 8.13 -7.14
N HIS A 59 3.29 8.62 -6.62
CA HIS A 59 3.09 10.04 -6.34
C HIS A 59 2.19 10.21 -5.12
N THR A 60 2.76 10.65 -3.99
CA THR A 60 2.00 10.99 -2.80
C THR A 60 2.63 12.13 -2.02
N HIS A 61 1.81 12.78 -1.21
CA HIS A 61 2.17 13.75 -0.19
C HIS A 61 1.53 13.26 1.11
N SER A 62 2.11 12.23 1.69
CA SER A 62 1.47 11.42 2.72
C SER A 62 0.96 12.19 3.94
N PRO A 63 1.67 13.23 4.49
CA PRO A 63 1.15 14.03 5.58
C PRO A 63 -0.12 14.84 5.23
N MET A 64 -0.40 15.09 3.93
CA MET A 64 -1.59 15.83 3.50
C MET A 64 -2.90 15.10 3.75
N THR A 65 -2.91 13.85 4.20
CA THR A 65 -4.10 13.19 4.75
C THR A 65 -4.76 14.02 5.86
N LEU A 66 -3.99 14.81 6.58
CA LEU A 66 -4.50 15.75 7.60
C LEU A 66 -5.32 16.91 7.03
N LEU A 67 -5.24 17.16 5.71
CA LEU A 67 -6.01 18.21 5.02
C LEU A 67 -7.34 17.69 4.47
N ARG A 68 -7.70 16.45 4.70
CA ARG A 68 -8.94 15.87 4.16
C ARG A 68 -10.16 16.69 4.57
N GLY A 69 -10.94 17.13 3.58
CA GLY A 69 -12.14 17.95 3.78
C GLY A 69 -11.86 19.39 4.20
N TYR A 70 -10.59 19.83 4.29
CA TYR A 70 -10.24 21.17 4.75
C TYR A 70 -10.43 22.26 3.70
N ALA A 71 -10.21 21.95 2.44
CA ALA A 71 -10.12 22.96 1.37
C ALA A 71 -10.69 22.42 0.05
N GLU A 72 -12.01 22.29 -0.02
CA GLU A 72 -12.69 21.79 -1.20
C GLU A 72 -13.20 22.93 -2.10
N ASN A 73 -13.36 22.62 -3.41
CA ASN A 73 -13.97 23.50 -4.41
C ASN A 73 -13.27 24.86 -4.60
N LEU A 74 -11.96 24.92 -4.46
CA LEU A 74 -11.17 26.11 -4.74
C LEU A 74 -10.36 25.94 -6.02
N PRO A 75 -10.16 27.00 -6.83
CA PRO A 75 -9.14 27.01 -7.87
C PRO A 75 -7.75 26.71 -7.27
N LEU A 76 -6.86 26.08 -8.06
CA LEU A 76 -5.58 25.59 -7.61
C LEU A 76 -4.71 26.65 -6.90
N ASP A 77 -4.63 27.85 -7.47
CA ASP A 77 -3.85 28.96 -6.92
C ASP A 77 -4.37 29.40 -5.54
N ARG A 78 -5.68 29.51 -5.38
CA ARG A 78 -6.31 29.84 -4.09
C ARG A 78 -6.20 28.68 -3.10
N TRP A 79 -6.37 27.44 -3.58
CA TRP A 79 -6.20 26.25 -2.75
C TRP A 79 -4.79 26.19 -2.15
N LEU A 80 -3.76 26.39 -2.98
CA LEU A 80 -2.38 26.40 -2.52
C LEU A 80 -2.12 27.57 -1.55
N ASN A 81 -2.37 28.82 -1.99
CA ASN A 81 -1.91 30.00 -1.26
C ASN A 81 -2.77 30.33 -0.02
N GLU A 82 -4.06 30.05 -0.05
CA GLU A 82 -4.97 30.40 1.04
C GLU A 82 -5.15 29.26 2.06
N LYS A 83 -4.85 28.01 1.69
CA LYS A 83 -5.15 26.82 2.51
C LYS A 83 -3.95 25.93 2.75
N VAL A 84 -3.32 25.42 1.70
CA VAL A 84 -2.27 24.40 1.83
C VAL A 84 -1.02 25.01 2.47
N PHE A 85 -0.42 26.02 1.88
CA PHE A 85 0.79 26.63 2.40
C PHE A 85 0.63 27.17 3.84
N PRO A 86 -0.44 27.91 4.21
CA PRO A 86 -0.64 28.31 5.59
C PRO A 86 -0.86 27.15 6.57
N PHE A 87 -1.33 25.99 6.10
CA PHE A 87 -1.39 24.78 6.90
C PHE A 87 -0.01 24.15 7.07
N GLU A 88 0.74 24.02 5.97
CA GLU A 88 2.09 23.45 5.94
C GLU A 88 3.06 24.23 6.83
N ASP A 89 2.94 25.56 6.88
CA ASP A 89 3.72 26.42 7.81
C ASP A 89 3.54 26.06 9.30
N ARG A 90 2.46 25.35 9.63
CA ARG A 90 2.15 24.90 11.00
C ARG A 90 2.51 23.43 11.23
N LEU A 91 2.96 22.72 10.21
CA LEU A 91 3.42 21.34 10.37
C LEU A 91 4.75 21.31 11.12
N ASN A 92 4.97 20.22 11.81
CA ASN A 92 6.24 19.82 12.40
C ASN A 92 6.44 18.31 12.16
N CYS A 93 7.59 17.78 12.55
CA CYS A 93 7.92 16.37 12.35
C CYS A 93 6.87 15.42 12.95
N ASP A 94 6.34 15.71 14.13
CA ASP A 94 5.36 14.82 14.77
C ASP A 94 4.03 14.80 14.02
N ARG A 95 3.54 15.96 13.57
CA ARG A 95 2.31 16.04 12.77
C ARG A 95 2.48 15.37 11.41
N ALA A 96 3.61 15.60 10.76
CA ALA A 96 3.94 14.92 9.51
C ALA A 96 3.98 13.40 9.70
N TYR A 97 4.61 12.92 10.77
CA TYR A 97 4.63 11.50 11.13
C TYR A 97 3.22 10.90 11.25
N TYR A 98 2.35 11.50 12.06
CA TYR A 98 0.99 10.96 12.26
C TYR A 98 0.14 11.05 10.99
N GLY A 99 0.29 12.10 10.18
CA GLY A 99 -0.36 12.19 8.87
C GLY A 99 0.09 11.08 7.93
N THR A 100 1.40 10.82 7.89
CA THR A 100 1.98 9.71 7.11
C THR A 100 1.51 8.35 7.62
N MET A 101 1.46 8.12 8.92
CA MET A 101 0.95 6.86 9.49
C MET A 101 -0.51 6.60 9.09
N LEU A 102 -1.35 7.63 9.08
CA LEU A 102 -2.72 7.53 8.59
C LEU A 102 -2.76 7.18 7.09
N SER A 103 -1.94 7.85 6.28
CA SER A 103 -1.80 7.56 4.85
C SER A 103 -1.38 6.11 4.58
N ILE A 104 -0.36 5.63 5.33
CA ILE A 104 0.12 4.25 5.23
C ILE A 104 -1.00 3.25 5.58
N ALA A 105 -1.73 3.48 6.66
CA ALA A 105 -2.83 2.61 7.06
C ALA A 105 -3.91 2.51 5.96
N GLU A 106 -4.27 3.62 5.33
CA GLU A 106 -5.22 3.65 4.22
C GLU A 106 -4.67 2.99 2.96
N MET A 107 -3.41 3.26 2.61
CA MET A 107 -2.74 2.61 1.48
C MET A 107 -2.72 1.10 1.65
N LEU A 108 -2.34 0.58 2.82
CA LEU A 108 -2.33 -0.85 3.10
C LEU A 108 -3.74 -1.46 3.04
N ALA A 109 -4.75 -0.77 3.58
CA ALA A 109 -6.14 -1.22 3.50
C ALA A 109 -6.66 -1.33 2.06
N CYS A 110 -6.07 -0.55 1.13
CA CYS A 110 -6.38 -0.56 -0.31
C CYS A 110 -5.40 -1.39 -1.15
N GLY A 111 -4.48 -2.13 -0.52
CA GLY A 111 -3.53 -3.02 -1.21
C GLY A 111 -2.28 -2.33 -1.77
N THR A 112 -2.02 -1.08 -1.43
CA THR A 112 -0.77 -0.38 -1.77
C THR A 112 0.30 -0.74 -0.74
N THR A 113 1.41 -1.35 -1.19
CA THR A 113 2.49 -1.86 -0.32
C THR A 113 3.79 -1.07 -0.45
N SER A 114 3.87 -0.17 -1.42
CA SER A 114 5.03 0.69 -1.64
C SER A 114 4.57 2.06 -2.13
N PHE A 115 5.26 3.10 -1.73
CA PHE A 115 4.97 4.45 -2.21
C PHE A 115 6.22 5.32 -2.26
N THR A 116 6.17 6.34 -3.12
CA THR A 116 7.15 7.43 -3.18
C THR A 116 6.51 8.68 -2.60
N ASP A 117 7.08 9.20 -1.53
CA ASP A 117 6.61 10.42 -0.91
C ASP A 117 7.44 11.63 -1.38
N MET A 118 6.76 12.69 -1.78
CA MET A 118 7.37 13.97 -2.17
C MET A 118 6.91 15.06 -1.21
N TYR A 119 7.43 15.01 0.04
CA TYR A 119 6.99 15.93 1.06
C TYR A 119 8.15 16.40 1.96
N PHE A 120 7.86 17.39 2.80
CA PHE A 120 8.81 17.92 3.78
C PHE A 120 8.89 17.00 5.01
N PHE A 121 9.89 17.23 5.87
CA PHE A 121 10.11 16.50 7.13
C PHE A 121 10.49 15.02 6.97
N GLY A 122 11.27 14.67 5.95
CA GLY A 122 11.70 13.29 5.68
C GLY A 122 12.28 12.56 6.91
N ASP A 123 13.12 13.23 7.71
CA ASP A 123 13.70 12.66 8.94
C ASP A 123 12.63 12.36 10.02
N GLY A 124 11.52 13.08 10.03
CA GLY A 124 10.39 12.83 10.93
C GLY A 124 9.49 11.69 10.50
N VAL A 125 9.42 11.45 9.19
CA VAL A 125 8.56 10.43 8.58
C VAL A 125 9.18 9.04 8.61
N MET A 126 10.52 8.95 8.66
CA MET A 126 11.28 7.70 8.66
C MET A 126 11.57 7.12 10.06
N LYS A 127 10.79 7.45 11.07
CA LYS A 127 10.96 6.92 12.44
C LYS A 127 10.42 5.51 12.60
#